data_e99015790ea011f18a993bacc92a1bfb
#
_entry.id   e99015790ea011f18a993bacc92a1bfb
#
_cell.length_a   1.000
_cell.length_b   1.000
_cell.length_c   1.000
_cell.angle_alpha   90.00
_cell.angle_beta   90.00
_cell.angle_gamma   90.00
#
_symmetry.space_group_name_H-M   'P 1'
#
loop_
_entity.id
_entity.type
_entity.pdbx_description
1 polymer ?
#
loop_
_entity_poly.entity_id
_entity_poly.type
_entity_poly.pdbx_seq_one_letter_code
_entity_poly.pdbx_strand_id
1 'polypeptide(L)'
;GILRNSSKERFMERYAPTIKDLAPRDIVARSMANEVREGRGCGPNKDYVLLDLTHLEPSHIDEKLPDITEFARTYLGVEPYTEPVPVFPTAHYAMGGIPTNIKAEVHANSEDIIPGLYAAGEVACVSVHGSNRLGTNSLLDINVFGKRAGMYAAEYAASADFLPVPDDAADETLALLNQIRNGEGAEKVGQLRKELQDVMDADMQVFRTEETIHNAVDKIVELEERYKNIQVQDKGKRFNLDLLEA
;
A
#
# COMPACT_ATOMS: atom_id res chain seq x y z
N GLY A 1 15.29 14.53 -10.94
CA GLY A 1 15.27 15.23 -9.66
C GLY A 1 16.48 14.88 -8.81
N ILE A 2 16.76 15.68 -7.82
CA ILE A 2 17.85 15.49 -6.85
C ILE A 2 17.26 15.32 -5.46
N LEU A 3 17.67 14.27 -4.74
CA LEU A 3 17.24 14.07 -3.36
C LEU A 3 18.19 14.81 -2.39
N ARG A 4 17.59 15.60 -1.50
CA ARG A 4 18.31 16.41 -0.51
C ARG A 4 17.80 16.16 0.90
N ASN A 5 18.73 16.13 1.86
CA ASN A 5 18.42 16.11 3.30
C ASN A 5 18.29 17.53 3.88
N SER A 6 18.07 17.64 5.18
CA SER A 6 17.92 18.92 5.90
C SER A 6 19.14 19.85 5.79
N SER A 7 20.33 19.30 5.56
CA SER A 7 21.55 20.06 5.30
C SER A 7 21.71 20.47 3.83
N LYS A 8 20.69 20.24 2.99
CA LYS A 8 20.70 20.45 1.53
C LYS A 8 21.72 19.58 0.78
N GLU A 9 22.30 18.59 1.43
CA GLU A 9 23.23 17.63 0.83
C GLU A 9 22.49 16.74 -0.18
N ARG A 10 23.09 16.50 -1.34
CA ARG A 10 22.67 15.45 -2.29
C ARG A 10 23.16 14.11 -1.77
N PHE A 11 22.44 13.53 -0.79
CA PHE A 11 22.92 12.38 -0.01
C PHE A 11 23.08 11.10 -0.84
N MET A 12 22.39 10.97 -1.97
CA MET A 12 22.57 9.81 -2.86
C MET A 12 23.99 9.66 -3.43
N GLU A 13 24.79 10.71 -3.45
CA GLU A 13 26.19 10.62 -3.80
C GLU A 13 27.02 9.78 -2.82
N ARG A 14 26.58 9.70 -1.55
CA ARG A 14 27.20 8.90 -0.51
C ARG A 14 26.78 7.43 -0.58
N TYR A 15 25.49 7.18 -0.89
CA TYR A 15 24.92 5.83 -0.91
C TYR A 15 25.13 5.10 -2.26
N ALA A 16 25.13 5.84 -3.36
CA ALA A 16 25.28 5.31 -4.71
C ALA A 16 26.15 6.24 -5.59
N PRO A 17 27.47 6.31 -5.35
CA PRO A 17 28.34 7.33 -5.96
C PRO A 17 28.27 7.40 -7.48
N THR A 18 28.08 6.25 -8.15
CA THR A 18 28.07 6.15 -9.61
C THR A 18 26.78 6.61 -10.24
N ILE A 19 25.64 6.12 -9.74
CA ILE A 19 24.32 6.31 -10.35
C ILE A 19 23.43 7.30 -9.58
N LYS A 20 23.84 7.66 -8.37
CA LYS A 20 23.23 8.68 -7.50
C LYS A 20 21.70 8.50 -7.38
N ASP A 21 20.93 9.55 -7.65
CA ASP A 21 19.47 9.55 -7.56
C ASP A 21 18.77 8.65 -8.61
N LEU A 22 19.50 8.07 -9.55
CA LEU A 22 19.02 7.07 -10.51
C LEU A 22 19.25 5.63 -10.04
N ALA A 23 19.64 5.43 -8.79
CA ALA A 23 19.77 4.11 -8.19
C ALA A 23 18.42 3.35 -8.19
N PRO A 24 18.43 2.01 -8.11
CA PRO A 24 17.23 1.21 -7.95
C PRO A 24 16.38 1.70 -6.77
N ARG A 25 15.05 1.59 -6.91
CA ARG A 25 14.09 2.17 -5.94
C ARG A 25 14.30 1.68 -4.52
N ASP A 26 14.66 0.42 -4.32
CA ASP A 26 14.96 -0.16 -3.01
C ASP A 26 16.18 0.48 -2.35
N ILE A 27 17.23 0.79 -3.13
CA ILE A 27 18.41 1.51 -2.65
C ILE A 27 18.04 2.94 -2.27
N VAL A 28 17.27 3.62 -3.12
CA VAL A 28 16.81 4.99 -2.85
C VAL A 28 15.94 5.03 -1.59
N ALA A 29 14.96 4.13 -1.47
CA ALA A 29 14.06 4.07 -0.31
C ALA A 29 14.83 3.83 1.00
N ARG A 30 15.78 2.88 1.02
CA ARG A 30 16.63 2.64 2.19
C ARG A 30 17.52 3.83 2.53
N SER A 31 18.04 4.52 1.52
CA SER A 31 18.87 5.71 1.72
C SER A 31 18.07 6.86 2.34
N MET A 32 16.84 7.10 1.85
CA MET A 32 15.92 8.09 2.40
C MET A 32 15.56 7.77 3.86
N ALA A 33 15.21 6.52 4.14
CA ALA A 33 14.88 6.07 5.49
C ALA A 33 16.09 6.21 6.45
N ASN A 34 17.32 5.95 5.98
CA ASN A 34 18.53 6.18 6.78
C ASN A 34 18.73 7.66 7.10
N GLU A 35 18.53 8.57 6.13
CA GLU A 35 18.64 10.00 6.37
C GLU A 35 17.69 10.47 7.47
N VAL A 36 16.44 9.99 7.43
CA VAL A 36 15.43 10.28 8.46
C VAL A 36 15.82 9.69 9.81
N ARG A 37 16.17 8.41 9.87
CA ARG A 37 16.56 7.71 11.12
C ARG A 37 17.79 8.32 11.80
N GLU A 38 18.73 8.83 11.04
CA GLU A 38 19.94 9.49 11.54
C GLU A 38 19.73 10.99 11.84
N GLY A 39 18.47 11.48 11.80
CA GLY A 39 18.10 12.83 12.18
C GLY A 39 18.38 13.90 11.13
N ARG A 40 18.71 13.50 9.89
CA ARG A 40 18.94 14.42 8.75
C ARG A 40 17.69 14.60 7.89
N GLY A 41 16.53 14.14 8.33
CA GLY A 41 15.24 14.43 7.72
C GLY A 41 14.90 15.91 7.76
N CYS A 42 13.96 16.32 6.93
CA CYS A 42 13.44 17.67 6.79
C CYS A 42 12.11 17.85 7.54
N GLY A 43 11.70 19.09 7.71
CA GLY A 43 10.45 19.46 8.37
C GLY A 43 10.54 19.46 9.91
N PRO A 44 9.44 19.82 10.58
CA PRO A 44 9.41 19.93 12.03
C PRO A 44 9.62 18.60 12.74
N ASN A 45 9.16 17.50 12.15
CA ASN A 45 9.29 16.15 12.69
C ASN A 45 10.54 15.42 12.18
N LYS A 46 11.26 15.99 11.20
CA LYS A 46 12.41 15.37 10.54
C LYS A 46 12.09 14.02 9.88
N ASP A 47 10.91 13.87 9.32
CA ASP A 47 10.29 12.62 8.88
C ASP A 47 10.25 12.43 7.35
N TYR A 48 10.80 13.38 6.59
CA TYR A 48 10.87 13.29 5.13
C TYR A 48 12.19 13.85 4.57
N VAL A 49 12.43 13.66 3.30
CA VAL A 49 13.51 14.31 2.53
C VAL A 49 12.91 15.14 1.39
N LEU A 50 13.74 15.90 0.68
CA LEU A 50 13.29 16.81 -0.37
C LEU A 50 13.68 16.28 -1.75
N LEU A 51 12.72 16.23 -2.67
CA LEU A 51 12.93 16.04 -4.09
C LEU A 51 13.05 17.42 -4.77
N ASP A 52 14.26 17.79 -5.13
CA ASP A 52 14.58 19.06 -5.78
C ASP A 52 14.47 18.92 -7.31
N LEU A 53 13.49 19.59 -7.88
CA LEU A 53 13.25 19.71 -9.32
C LEU A 53 13.57 21.12 -9.86
N THR A 54 13.91 22.07 -8.98
CA THR A 54 14.05 23.49 -9.30
C THR A 54 15.14 23.83 -10.33
N HIS A 55 16.04 22.89 -10.59
CA HIS A 55 17.11 23.00 -11.58
C HIS A 55 16.66 22.60 -13.00
N LEU A 56 15.41 22.12 -13.16
CA LEU A 56 14.84 21.70 -14.43
C LEU A 56 13.94 22.80 -15.00
N GLU A 57 13.87 22.86 -16.34
CA GLU A 57 12.93 23.76 -17.00
C GLU A 57 11.47 23.38 -16.68
N PRO A 58 10.59 24.35 -16.38
CA PRO A 58 9.18 24.09 -16.08
C PRO A 58 8.47 23.26 -17.15
N SER A 59 8.70 23.55 -18.42
CA SER A 59 8.12 22.81 -19.54
C SER A 59 8.51 21.33 -19.56
N HIS A 60 9.71 21.01 -19.10
CA HIS A 60 10.16 19.62 -18.99
C HIS A 60 9.50 18.89 -17.81
N ILE A 61 9.29 19.60 -16.70
CA ILE A 61 8.56 19.07 -15.56
C ILE A 61 7.11 18.76 -15.95
N ASP A 62 6.43 19.69 -16.62
CA ASP A 62 5.05 19.52 -17.09
C ASP A 62 4.89 18.35 -18.06
N GLU A 63 5.83 18.21 -18.99
CA GLU A 63 5.80 17.10 -19.96
C GLU A 63 5.99 15.73 -19.28
N LYS A 64 6.88 15.63 -18.31
CA LYS A 64 7.31 14.34 -17.72
C LYS A 64 6.63 13.99 -16.39
N LEU A 65 6.18 14.98 -15.65
CA LEU A 65 5.66 14.81 -14.28
C LEU A 65 4.37 15.64 -14.04
N PRO A 66 3.38 15.65 -14.95
CA PRO A 66 2.18 16.48 -14.80
C PRO A 66 1.42 16.16 -13.51
N ASP A 67 1.20 14.87 -13.23
CA ASP A 67 0.44 14.42 -12.05
C ASP A 67 1.17 14.77 -10.75
N ILE A 68 2.51 14.62 -10.70
CA ILE A 68 3.31 14.94 -9.52
C ILE A 68 3.26 16.43 -9.22
N THR A 69 3.29 17.26 -10.28
CA THR A 69 3.19 18.72 -10.17
C THR A 69 1.82 19.12 -9.62
N GLU A 70 0.74 18.55 -10.15
CA GLU A 70 -0.61 18.79 -9.67
C GLU A 70 -0.81 18.33 -8.22
N PHE A 71 -0.32 17.15 -7.85
CA PHE A 71 -0.41 16.64 -6.49
C PHE A 71 0.37 17.48 -5.49
N ALA A 72 1.59 17.92 -5.83
CA ALA A 72 2.38 18.79 -4.98
C ALA A 72 1.65 20.12 -4.70
N ARG A 73 1.06 20.72 -5.72
CA ARG A 73 0.27 21.95 -5.57
C ARG A 73 -0.99 21.74 -4.75
N THR A 74 -1.76 20.70 -5.07
CA THR A 74 -3.09 20.45 -4.48
C THR A 74 -2.99 20.01 -3.03
N TYR A 75 -2.13 19.06 -2.71
CA TYR A 75 -2.09 18.42 -1.39
C TYR A 75 -1.02 18.99 -0.46
N LEU A 76 0.08 19.53 -1.00
CA LEU A 76 1.18 20.05 -0.18
C LEU A 76 1.29 21.58 -0.24
N GLY A 77 0.62 22.25 -1.19
CA GLY A 77 0.76 23.68 -1.41
C GLY A 77 2.16 24.09 -1.89
N VAL A 78 2.90 23.16 -2.51
CA VAL A 78 4.27 23.34 -2.98
C VAL A 78 4.30 23.56 -4.49
N GLU A 79 5.05 24.57 -4.95
CA GLU A 79 5.28 24.81 -6.36
C GLU A 79 6.60 24.15 -6.83
N PRO A 80 6.56 22.99 -7.52
CA PRO A 80 7.77 22.21 -7.86
C PRO A 80 8.79 22.93 -8.75
N TYR A 81 8.38 24.02 -9.44
CA TYR A 81 9.33 24.80 -10.24
C TYR A 81 10.27 25.65 -9.40
N THR A 82 9.83 26.04 -8.20
CA THR A 82 10.56 26.97 -7.33
C THR A 82 10.90 26.43 -5.98
N GLU A 83 10.22 25.33 -5.56
CA GLU A 83 10.38 24.73 -4.24
C GLU A 83 10.56 23.21 -4.35
N PRO A 84 11.45 22.62 -3.54
CA PRO A 84 11.58 21.16 -3.48
C PRO A 84 10.35 20.50 -2.87
N VAL A 85 9.97 19.34 -3.40
CA VAL A 85 8.80 18.58 -2.97
C VAL A 85 9.19 17.64 -1.81
N PRO A 86 8.46 17.67 -0.66
CA PRO A 86 8.62 16.69 0.42
C PRO A 86 8.29 15.29 -0.08
N VAL A 87 9.17 14.32 0.19
CA VAL A 87 8.99 12.92 -0.22
C VAL A 87 9.51 11.97 0.86
N PHE A 88 8.81 10.84 1.03
CA PHE A 88 9.25 9.74 1.90
C PHE A 88 8.79 8.40 1.31
N PRO A 89 9.54 7.29 1.51
CA PRO A 89 9.10 5.98 1.06
C PRO A 89 7.85 5.53 1.82
N THR A 90 6.86 5.06 1.08
CA THR A 90 5.65 4.45 1.64
C THR A 90 5.44 3.06 1.05
N ALA A 91 4.59 2.23 1.69
CA ALA A 91 4.18 0.95 1.15
C ALA A 91 3.54 1.17 -0.24
N HIS A 92 4.00 0.43 -1.24
CA HIS A 92 3.57 0.62 -2.63
C HIS A 92 2.97 -0.64 -3.23
N TYR A 93 3.61 -1.80 -3.04
CA TYR A 93 3.21 -3.07 -3.67
C TYR A 93 3.64 -4.25 -2.79
N ALA A 94 2.73 -5.19 -2.59
CA ALA A 94 3.03 -6.43 -1.88
C ALA A 94 3.31 -7.55 -2.88
N MET A 95 4.55 -8.05 -2.92
CA MET A 95 4.89 -9.26 -3.65
C MET A 95 4.44 -10.49 -2.87
N GLY A 96 3.96 -11.50 -3.58
CA GLY A 96 3.32 -12.66 -2.97
C GLY A 96 1.81 -12.60 -3.19
N GLY A 97 1.04 -13.21 -2.29
CA GLY A 97 -0.42 -13.23 -2.38
C GLY A 97 -0.98 -14.65 -2.53
N ILE A 98 -2.17 -14.74 -3.09
CA ILE A 98 -2.89 -16.02 -3.32
C ILE A 98 -2.14 -16.85 -4.38
N PRO A 99 -1.63 -18.05 -4.05
CA PRO A 99 -0.91 -18.87 -5.01
C PRO A 99 -1.81 -19.26 -6.20
N THR A 100 -1.32 -19.04 -7.40
CA THR A 100 -2.04 -19.40 -8.63
C THR A 100 -1.13 -20.11 -9.63
N ASN A 101 -1.74 -20.92 -10.49
CA ASN A 101 -1.06 -21.46 -11.65
C ASN A 101 -1.10 -20.48 -12.84
N ILE A 102 -0.51 -20.90 -13.96
CA ILE A 102 -0.45 -20.09 -15.20
C ILE A 102 -1.84 -19.79 -15.81
N LYS A 103 -2.89 -20.48 -15.41
CA LYS A 103 -4.28 -20.22 -15.81
C LYS A 103 -4.99 -19.26 -14.85
N ALA A 104 -4.29 -18.78 -13.83
CA ALA A 104 -4.82 -17.98 -12.74
C ALA A 104 -5.79 -18.73 -11.81
N GLU A 105 -5.83 -20.07 -11.86
CA GLU A 105 -6.59 -20.91 -10.93
C GLU A 105 -5.90 -20.91 -9.57
N VAL A 106 -6.67 -20.72 -8.49
CA VAL A 106 -6.14 -20.68 -7.13
C VAL A 106 -5.78 -22.09 -6.64
N HIS A 107 -4.58 -22.22 -6.08
CA HIS A 107 -4.13 -23.45 -5.44
C HIS A 107 -4.78 -23.64 -4.05
N ALA A 108 -5.37 -24.81 -3.81
CA ALA A 108 -5.77 -25.26 -2.48
C ALA A 108 -4.56 -25.74 -1.65
N ASN A 109 -3.59 -26.37 -2.36
CA ASN A 109 -2.30 -26.84 -1.84
C ASN A 109 -1.32 -26.95 -3.00
N SER A 110 -0.18 -27.66 -2.82
CA SER A 110 0.85 -27.79 -3.88
C SER A 110 0.39 -28.54 -5.14
N GLU A 111 -0.65 -29.37 -5.07
CA GLU A 111 -1.09 -30.25 -6.14
C GLU A 111 -2.48 -29.92 -6.68
N ASP A 112 -3.37 -29.46 -5.80
CA ASP A 112 -4.78 -29.26 -6.08
C ASP A 112 -5.13 -27.77 -6.29
N ILE A 113 -6.15 -27.51 -7.11
CA ILE A 113 -6.76 -26.19 -7.29
C ILE A 113 -8.12 -26.12 -6.60
N ILE A 114 -8.59 -24.91 -6.34
CA ILE A 114 -9.97 -24.64 -5.89
C ILE A 114 -10.82 -24.40 -7.14
N PRO A 115 -11.70 -25.31 -7.53
CA PRO A 115 -12.51 -25.17 -8.74
C PRO A 115 -13.37 -23.89 -8.72
N GLY A 116 -13.30 -23.12 -9.81
CA GLY A 116 -14.09 -21.89 -9.95
C GLY A 116 -13.52 -20.66 -9.24
N LEU A 117 -12.40 -20.78 -8.51
CA LEU A 117 -11.74 -19.64 -7.88
C LEU A 117 -10.51 -19.23 -8.68
N TYR A 118 -10.44 -17.93 -9.03
CA TYR A 118 -9.36 -17.34 -9.82
C TYR A 118 -8.81 -16.12 -9.13
N ALA A 119 -7.50 -15.86 -9.27
CA ALA A 119 -6.87 -14.64 -8.80
C ALA A 119 -5.82 -14.14 -9.80
N ALA A 120 -5.72 -12.83 -10.00
CA ALA A 120 -4.75 -12.21 -10.90
C ALA A 120 -4.35 -10.81 -10.42
N GLY A 121 -3.18 -10.33 -10.81
CA GLY A 121 -2.64 -9.05 -10.39
C GLY A 121 -2.02 -9.10 -8.99
N GLU A 122 -1.97 -7.97 -8.30
CA GLU A 122 -1.27 -7.83 -7.02
C GLU A 122 -1.74 -8.80 -5.92
N VAL A 123 -3.03 -9.15 -5.91
CA VAL A 123 -3.60 -10.12 -4.96
C VAL A 123 -3.08 -11.54 -5.16
N ALA A 124 -2.58 -11.86 -6.36
CA ALA A 124 -2.16 -13.20 -6.77
C ALA A 124 -0.65 -13.39 -6.74
N CYS A 125 -0.21 -14.62 -6.54
CA CYS A 125 1.18 -15.03 -6.64
C CYS A 125 1.34 -16.13 -7.69
N VAL A 126 1.56 -15.73 -8.94
CA VAL A 126 1.97 -16.63 -10.02
C VAL A 126 3.51 -16.77 -10.11
N SER A 127 4.22 -16.20 -9.13
CA SER A 127 5.69 -16.26 -8.95
C SER A 127 6.51 -15.52 -10.01
N VAL A 128 5.95 -14.53 -10.70
CA VAL A 128 6.67 -13.76 -11.74
C VAL A 128 7.46 -12.58 -11.21
N HIS A 129 7.26 -12.19 -9.95
CA HIS A 129 7.88 -11.00 -9.36
C HIS A 129 9.05 -11.29 -8.41
N GLY A 130 9.14 -12.51 -7.89
CA GLY A 130 10.11 -12.85 -6.86
C GLY A 130 9.90 -12.02 -5.59
N SER A 131 10.97 -11.59 -4.95
CA SER A 131 10.93 -10.76 -3.74
C SER A 131 10.85 -9.26 -4.03
N ASN A 132 11.12 -8.83 -5.26
CA ASN A 132 11.11 -7.41 -5.64
C ASN A 132 10.70 -7.24 -7.10
N ARG A 133 9.50 -6.73 -7.33
CA ARG A 133 8.94 -6.52 -8.66
C ARG A 133 9.73 -5.46 -9.44
N LEU A 134 10.06 -5.76 -10.69
CA LEU A 134 10.63 -4.78 -11.61
C LEU A 134 9.62 -3.67 -11.93
N GLY A 135 10.10 -2.46 -12.15
CA GLY A 135 9.28 -1.31 -12.50
C GLY A 135 8.36 -1.62 -13.69
N THR A 136 7.11 -1.17 -13.61
CA THR A 136 6.01 -1.36 -14.58
C THR A 136 5.50 -2.79 -14.76
N ASN A 137 6.18 -3.83 -14.25
CA ASN A 137 5.75 -5.23 -14.44
C ASN A 137 4.40 -5.56 -13.80
N SER A 138 3.90 -4.75 -12.84
CA SER A 138 2.52 -4.91 -12.36
C SER A 138 1.49 -4.72 -13.46
N LEU A 139 1.73 -3.78 -14.39
CA LEU A 139 0.81 -3.55 -15.53
C LEU A 139 0.82 -4.74 -16.50
N LEU A 140 1.96 -5.38 -16.70
CA LEU A 140 2.05 -6.61 -17.51
C LEU A 140 1.34 -7.76 -16.82
N ASP A 141 1.54 -7.92 -15.51
CA ASP A 141 0.90 -8.95 -14.70
C ASP A 141 -0.63 -8.86 -14.77
N ILE A 142 -1.21 -7.70 -14.41
CA ILE A 142 -2.67 -7.53 -14.43
C ILE A 142 -3.27 -7.73 -15.83
N ASN A 143 -2.58 -7.31 -16.89
CA ASN A 143 -3.08 -7.49 -18.26
C ASN A 143 -2.99 -8.95 -18.71
N VAL A 144 -1.86 -9.62 -18.50
CA VAL A 144 -1.63 -11.00 -18.94
C VAL A 144 -2.48 -11.97 -18.12
N PHE A 145 -2.36 -11.94 -16.80
CA PHE A 145 -3.06 -12.90 -15.94
C PHE A 145 -4.52 -12.54 -15.72
N GLY A 146 -4.90 -11.26 -15.73
CA GLY A 146 -6.30 -10.85 -15.75
C GLY A 146 -7.05 -11.36 -16.98
N LYS A 147 -6.43 -11.26 -18.17
CA LYS A 147 -6.98 -11.86 -19.40
C LYS A 147 -7.11 -13.38 -19.27
N ARG A 148 -6.07 -14.05 -18.76
CA ARG A 148 -6.08 -15.52 -18.59
C ARG A 148 -7.16 -15.95 -17.59
N ALA A 149 -7.24 -15.27 -16.43
CA ALA A 149 -8.28 -15.51 -15.44
C ALA A 149 -9.69 -15.39 -16.07
N GLY A 150 -9.94 -14.33 -16.81
CA GLY A 150 -11.24 -14.14 -17.49
C GLY A 150 -11.55 -15.22 -18.50
N MET A 151 -10.58 -15.65 -19.31
CA MET A 151 -10.77 -16.73 -20.30
C MET A 151 -11.11 -18.07 -19.62
N TYR A 152 -10.31 -18.50 -18.64
CA TYR A 152 -10.52 -19.77 -17.96
C TYR A 152 -11.72 -19.77 -17.03
N ALA A 153 -12.03 -18.64 -16.39
CA ALA A 153 -13.25 -18.49 -15.61
C ALA A 153 -14.52 -18.61 -16.51
N ALA A 154 -14.48 -18.01 -17.71
CA ALA A 154 -15.58 -18.14 -18.66
C ALA A 154 -15.73 -19.59 -19.20
N GLU A 155 -14.62 -20.26 -19.46
CA GLU A 155 -14.61 -21.69 -19.86
C GLU A 155 -15.22 -22.58 -18.76
N TYR A 156 -14.82 -22.36 -17.49
CA TYR A 156 -15.37 -23.08 -16.35
C TYR A 156 -16.88 -22.80 -16.19
N ALA A 157 -17.28 -21.52 -16.22
CA ALA A 157 -18.68 -21.11 -16.04
C ALA A 157 -19.62 -21.69 -17.13
N ALA A 158 -19.12 -21.92 -18.35
CA ALA A 158 -19.91 -22.52 -19.43
C ALA A 158 -20.34 -23.98 -19.14
N SER A 159 -19.61 -24.67 -18.25
CA SER A 159 -19.86 -26.08 -17.89
C SER A 159 -20.28 -26.30 -16.44
N ALA A 160 -20.25 -25.25 -15.61
CA ALA A 160 -20.58 -25.34 -14.21
C ALA A 160 -22.06 -25.02 -13.97
N ASP A 161 -22.71 -25.81 -13.10
CA ASP A 161 -24.04 -25.49 -12.61
C ASP A 161 -23.97 -24.49 -11.43
N PHE A 162 -25.05 -23.73 -11.23
CA PHE A 162 -25.17 -22.89 -10.04
C PHE A 162 -25.31 -23.77 -8.78
N LEU A 163 -24.45 -23.52 -7.82
CA LEU A 163 -24.58 -24.15 -6.51
C LEU A 163 -25.70 -23.46 -5.70
N PRO A 164 -26.46 -24.24 -4.91
CA PRO A 164 -27.42 -23.62 -3.99
C PRO A 164 -26.70 -22.74 -2.98
N VAL A 165 -27.18 -21.51 -2.80
CA VAL A 165 -26.68 -20.61 -1.76
C VAL A 165 -27.41 -20.97 -0.46
N PRO A 166 -26.75 -21.24 0.67
CA PRO A 166 -27.36 -21.44 1.96
C PRO A 166 -28.23 -20.25 2.37
N ASP A 167 -29.38 -20.48 3.02
CA ASP A 167 -30.28 -19.42 3.44
C ASP A 167 -29.61 -18.44 4.44
N ASP A 168 -28.60 -18.91 5.19
CA ASP A 168 -27.86 -18.20 6.22
C ASP A 168 -26.51 -17.62 5.71
N ALA A 169 -26.24 -17.70 4.42
CA ALA A 169 -24.95 -17.31 3.84
C ALA A 169 -24.50 -15.86 4.16
N ALA A 170 -25.45 -14.98 4.46
CA ALA A 170 -25.14 -13.58 4.79
C ALA A 170 -25.18 -13.27 6.29
N ASP A 171 -25.62 -14.21 7.14
CA ASP A 171 -25.95 -13.92 8.55
C ASP A 171 -24.76 -13.46 9.36
N GLU A 172 -23.60 -14.09 9.20
CA GLU A 172 -22.37 -13.71 9.90
C GLU A 172 -21.92 -12.29 9.51
N THR A 173 -21.92 -11.97 8.22
CA THR A 173 -21.54 -10.64 7.73
C THR A 173 -22.54 -9.58 8.19
N LEU A 174 -23.83 -9.88 8.16
CA LEU A 174 -24.86 -8.97 8.63
C LEU A 174 -24.78 -8.74 10.15
N ALA A 175 -24.46 -9.78 10.91
CA ALA A 175 -24.23 -9.66 12.36
C ALA A 175 -23.04 -8.73 12.66
N LEU A 176 -21.92 -8.90 11.96
CA LEU A 176 -20.75 -8.04 12.10
C LEU A 176 -21.06 -6.59 11.74
N LEU A 177 -21.70 -6.35 10.60
CA LEU A 177 -22.10 -5.00 10.18
C LEU A 177 -23.05 -4.33 11.18
N ASN A 178 -23.99 -5.10 11.74
CA ASN A 178 -24.90 -4.59 12.76
C ASN A 178 -24.17 -4.28 14.08
N GLN A 179 -23.20 -5.10 14.48
CA GLN A 179 -22.37 -4.85 15.65
C GLN A 179 -21.58 -3.55 15.49
N ILE A 180 -20.91 -3.35 14.35
CA ILE A 180 -20.14 -2.12 14.05
C ILE A 180 -21.07 -0.91 14.05
N ARG A 181 -22.16 -0.97 13.31
CA ARG A 181 -23.13 0.13 13.15
C ARG A 181 -23.77 0.58 14.45
N ASN A 182 -24.10 -0.38 15.32
CA ASN A 182 -24.84 -0.13 16.57
C ASN A 182 -23.90 -0.11 17.80
N GLY A 183 -22.60 -0.23 17.61
CA GLY A 183 -21.64 -0.16 18.69
C GLY A 183 -21.76 1.16 19.47
N GLU A 184 -21.76 1.07 20.79
CA GLU A 184 -21.82 2.19 21.73
C GLU A 184 -20.51 2.32 22.53
N GLY A 185 -19.41 1.84 21.97
CA GLY A 185 -18.10 1.86 22.59
C GLY A 185 -17.53 3.26 22.74
N ALA A 186 -16.35 3.35 23.35
CA ALA A 186 -15.66 4.63 23.58
C ALA A 186 -14.56 4.93 22.53
N GLU A 187 -14.18 3.91 21.74
CA GLU A 187 -13.07 4.02 20.78
C GLU A 187 -13.54 4.62 19.45
N LYS A 188 -12.71 5.52 18.91
CA LYS A 188 -12.94 6.13 17.60
C LYS A 188 -12.15 5.41 16.53
N VAL A 189 -12.81 5.01 15.45
CA VAL A 189 -12.19 4.30 14.32
C VAL A 189 -10.96 5.05 13.78
N GLY A 190 -11.08 6.35 13.54
CA GLY A 190 -9.98 7.17 13.03
C GLY A 190 -8.75 7.20 13.94
N GLN A 191 -8.94 7.08 15.27
CA GLN A 191 -7.83 7.02 16.22
C GLN A 191 -7.13 5.66 16.16
N LEU A 192 -7.87 4.55 16.15
CA LEU A 192 -7.30 3.20 16.01
C LEU A 192 -6.56 3.06 14.69
N ARG A 193 -7.14 3.58 13.60
CA ARG A 193 -6.48 3.59 12.28
C ARG A 193 -5.17 4.37 12.32
N LYS A 194 -5.15 5.54 12.96
CA LYS A 194 -3.93 6.34 13.09
C LYS A 194 -2.84 5.58 13.86
N GLU A 195 -3.19 4.93 14.97
CA GLU A 195 -2.26 4.12 15.74
C GLU A 195 -1.73 2.91 14.95
N LEU A 196 -2.60 2.26 14.16
CA LEU A 196 -2.20 1.17 13.27
C LEU A 196 -1.22 1.67 12.19
N GLN A 197 -1.51 2.79 11.54
CA GLN A 197 -0.62 3.39 10.55
C GLN A 197 0.73 3.75 11.17
N ASP A 198 0.74 4.34 12.37
CA ASP A 198 1.97 4.76 13.03
C ASP A 198 2.89 3.57 13.37
N VAL A 199 2.34 2.48 13.90
CA VAL A 199 3.15 1.29 14.18
C VAL A 199 3.62 0.59 12.90
N MET A 200 2.77 0.54 11.87
CA MET A 200 3.18 -0.04 10.58
C MET A 200 4.28 0.79 9.91
N ASP A 201 4.22 2.10 10.01
CA ASP A 201 5.27 2.99 9.50
C ASP A 201 6.57 2.90 10.29
N ALA A 202 6.50 2.80 11.61
CA ALA A 202 7.69 2.71 12.46
C ALA A 202 8.38 1.35 12.38
N ASP A 203 7.62 0.26 12.46
CA ASP A 203 8.14 -1.07 12.74
C ASP A 203 8.11 -2.02 11.53
N MET A 204 7.24 -1.77 10.53
CA MET A 204 7.00 -2.70 9.42
C MET A 204 7.36 -2.16 8.04
N GLN A 205 7.92 -0.95 7.93
CA GLN A 205 8.27 -0.35 6.65
C GLN A 205 9.61 -0.85 6.07
N VAL A 206 10.55 0.05 5.84
CA VAL A 206 11.78 -0.20 5.07
C VAL A 206 12.75 -1.13 5.77
N PHE A 207 12.85 -1.00 7.10
CA PHE A 207 13.73 -1.82 7.94
C PHE A 207 12.92 -2.59 8.97
N ARG A 208 13.10 -3.90 8.99
CA ARG A 208 12.41 -4.81 9.89
C ARG A 208 13.44 -5.63 10.65
N THR A 209 13.24 -5.77 11.94
CA THR A 209 14.01 -6.65 12.84
C THR A 209 13.04 -7.55 13.57
N GLU A 210 13.55 -8.59 14.22
CA GLU A 210 12.71 -9.46 15.07
C GLU A 210 11.98 -8.64 16.15
N GLU A 211 12.65 -7.71 16.78
CA GLU A 211 12.08 -6.81 17.79
C GLU A 211 10.96 -5.95 17.21
N THR A 212 11.19 -5.25 16.10
CA THR A 212 10.15 -4.38 15.50
C THR A 212 8.95 -5.16 15.00
N ILE A 213 9.16 -6.38 14.46
CA ILE A 213 8.05 -7.23 14.04
C ILE A 213 7.21 -7.65 15.24
N HIS A 214 7.83 -8.07 16.36
CA HIS A 214 7.09 -8.42 17.57
C HIS A 214 6.30 -7.23 18.13
N ASN A 215 6.90 -6.03 18.20
CA ASN A 215 6.21 -4.83 18.65
C ASN A 215 4.96 -4.54 17.79
N ALA A 216 5.08 -4.67 16.45
CA ALA A 216 3.95 -4.48 15.56
C ALA A 216 2.85 -5.53 15.78
N VAL A 217 3.20 -6.81 15.95
CA VAL A 217 2.24 -7.89 16.25
C VAL A 217 1.50 -7.62 17.55
N ASP A 218 2.21 -7.30 18.62
CA ASP A 218 1.63 -7.02 19.93
C ASP A 218 0.67 -5.83 19.87
N LYS A 219 1.06 -4.77 19.15
CA LYS A 219 0.21 -3.59 18.94
C LYS A 219 -1.03 -3.89 18.11
N ILE A 220 -0.93 -4.71 17.08
CA ILE A 220 -2.09 -5.13 16.26
C ILE A 220 -3.08 -5.91 17.12
N VAL A 221 -2.60 -6.85 17.95
CA VAL A 221 -3.47 -7.62 18.88
C VAL A 221 -4.18 -6.68 19.86
N GLU A 222 -3.48 -5.70 20.43
CA GLU A 222 -4.10 -4.68 21.28
C GLU A 222 -5.19 -3.90 20.53
N LEU A 223 -4.90 -3.46 19.30
CA LEU A 223 -5.85 -2.70 18.48
C LEU A 223 -7.08 -3.53 18.09
N GLU A 224 -6.91 -4.84 17.80
CA GLU A 224 -8.03 -5.75 17.54
C GLU A 224 -8.98 -5.85 18.74
N GLU A 225 -8.44 -5.96 19.96
CA GLU A 225 -9.27 -5.98 21.17
C GLU A 225 -10.01 -4.64 21.38
N ARG A 226 -9.34 -3.53 21.16
CA ARG A 226 -9.94 -2.20 21.26
C ARG A 226 -10.98 -1.96 20.17
N TYR A 227 -10.78 -2.51 18.96
CA TYR A 227 -11.72 -2.42 17.85
C TYR A 227 -13.12 -2.99 18.21
N LYS A 228 -13.19 -3.98 19.08
CA LYS A 228 -14.47 -4.51 19.59
C LYS A 228 -15.29 -3.49 20.36
N ASN A 229 -14.65 -2.38 20.81
CA ASN A 229 -15.28 -1.30 21.58
C ASN A 229 -15.40 0.01 20.79
N ILE A 230 -15.50 -0.07 19.47
CA ILE A 230 -15.64 1.12 18.61
C ILE A 230 -17.04 1.72 18.66
N GLN A 231 -17.11 3.01 18.32
CA GLN A 231 -18.35 3.72 18.08
C GLN A 231 -18.30 4.41 16.71
N VAL A 232 -19.22 4.02 15.81
CA VAL A 232 -19.51 4.78 14.59
C VAL A 232 -20.35 5.99 14.98
N GLN A 233 -19.84 7.19 14.78
CA GLN A 233 -20.47 8.43 15.21
C GLN A 233 -21.59 8.88 14.25
N ASP A 234 -21.38 8.74 12.94
CA ASP A 234 -22.41 9.00 11.95
C ASP A 234 -23.47 7.91 11.99
N LYS A 235 -24.70 8.29 12.32
CA LYS A 235 -25.87 7.37 12.34
C LYS A 235 -26.70 7.47 11.05
N GLY A 236 -26.22 8.18 10.05
CA GLY A 236 -26.84 8.30 8.74
C GLY A 236 -26.96 6.94 8.02
N LYS A 237 -28.01 6.79 7.21
CA LYS A 237 -28.26 5.56 6.43
C LYS A 237 -27.72 5.65 4.99
N ARG A 238 -27.26 6.82 4.56
CA ARG A 238 -26.76 7.07 3.21
C ARG A 238 -25.45 7.86 3.31
N PHE A 239 -24.46 7.49 2.48
CA PHE A 239 -23.15 8.13 2.44
C PHE A 239 -22.45 8.19 3.81
N ASN A 240 -22.64 7.16 4.64
CA ASN A 240 -22.01 7.06 5.95
C ASN A 240 -20.55 6.62 5.78
N LEU A 241 -19.66 7.58 5.63
CA LEU A 241 -18.23 7.33 5.46
C LEU A 241 -17.61 6.77 6.74
N ASP A 242 -18.08 7.17 7.91
CA ASP A 242 -17.60 6.66 9.19
C ASP A 242 -17.84 5.15 9.33
N LEU A 243 -19.02 4.67 8.87
CA LEU A 243 -19.31 3.23 8.81
C LEU A 243 -18.49 2.49 7.73
N LEU A 244 -18.26 3.13 6.57
CA LEU A 244 -17.50 2.52 5.49
C LEU A 244 -16.02 2.39 5.83
N GLU A 245 -15.52 3.27 6.70
CA GLU A 245 -14.15 3.27 7.17
C GLU A 245 -13.93 2.43 8.42
N ALA A 246 -15.00 2.05 9.12
CA ALA A 246 -14.96 1.13 10.25
C ALA A 246 -14.82 -0.32 9.81
#